data_b09c84319beb590509a1514c7e5bc8b3
#
_entry.id   b09c84319beb590509a1514c7e5bc8b3
#
_cell.length_a   1.000
_cell.length_b   1.000
_cell.length_c   1.000
_cell.angle_alpha   90.00
_cell.angle_beta   90.00
_cell.angle_gamma   90.00
#
_symmetry.space_group_name_H-M   'P 1'
#
loop_
_entity.id
_entity.type
_entity.pdbx_description
1 polymer ?
#
loop_
_entity_poly.entity_id
_entity_poly.type
_entity_poly.pdbx_seq_one_letter_code
_entity_poly.pdbx_strand_id
1 'polypeptide(L)' 'MRIQITLACNVCKNRNYSTLKNKKKQERLELKKFCRVCRKHTAHKEVK' A
#
# COMPACT_ATOMS: atom_id res chain seq x y z
N MET A 1 5.31 -7.66 17.16
CA MET A 1 3.97 -7.91 16.63
C MET A 1 3.79 -7.30 15.27
N ARG A 2 3.07 -7.97 14.41
CA ARG A 2 2.76 -7.46 13.07
C ARG A 2 1.35 -6.94 13.02
N ILE A 3 1.17 -5.84 12.32
CA ILE A 3 -0.15 -5.26 12.11
C ILE A 3 -0.50 -5.31 10.64
N GLN A 4 -1.78 -5.45 10.36
CA GLN A 4 -2.24 -5.46 8.98
C GLN A 4 -2.38 -4.02 8.50
N ILE A 5 -1.85 -3.76 7.32
CA ILE A 5 -1.96 -2.46 6.67
C ILE A 5 -2.53 -2.64 5.27
N THR A 6 -3.09 -1.59 4.74
CA THR A 6 -3.63 -1.57 3.39
C THR A 6 -2.79 -0.64 2.54
N LEU A 7 -2.49 -1.08 1.32
CA LEU A 7 -1.75 -0.27 0.36
C LEU A 7 -2.73 0.26 -0.69
N ALA A 8 -2.72 1.55 -0.87
CA ALA A 8 -3.59 2.20 -1.83
C ALA A 8 -2.79 2.87 -2.93
N CYS A 9 -3.31 2.83 -4.14
CA CYS A 9 -2.69 3.47 -5.28
C CYS A 9 -2.60 4.98 -5.04
N ASN A 10 -1.46 5.56 -5.42
CA ASN A 10 -1.22 6.97 -5.23
C ASN A 10 -1.93 7.83 -6.27
N VAL A 11 -2.36 7.22 -7.37
CA VAL A 11 -3.00 7.94 -8.48
C VAL A 11 -4.52 7.90 -8.36
N CYS A 12 -5.09 6.70 -8.27
CA CYS A 12 -6.54 6.54 -8.21
C CYS A 12 -7.06 6.39 -6.79
N LYS A 13 -6.17 6.28 -5.82
CA LYS A 13 -6.50 6.14 -4.41
C LYS A 13 -7.34 4.91 -4.09
N ASN A 14 -7.21 3.87 -4.91
CA ASN A 14 -7.90 2.62 -4.67
C ASN A 14 -7.06 1.70 -3.80
N ARG A 15 -7.71 1.06 -2.84
CA ARG A 15 -7.05 0.08 -1.98
C ARG A 15 -6.94 -1.23 -2.74
N ASN A 16 -5.75 -1.52 -3.24
CA ASN A 16 -5.53 -2.69 -4.08
C ASN A 16 -4.88 -3.85 -3.34
N TYR A 17 -4.09 -3.54 -2.32
CA TYR A 17 -3.30 -4.56 -1.65
C TYR A 17 -3.39 -4.42 -0.15
N SER A 18 -3.15 -5.52 0.53
CA SER A 18 -2.98 -5.50 1.98
C SER A 18 -1.76 -6.32 2.32
N THR A 19 -1.08 -5.95 3.38
CA THR A 19 0.11 -6.66 3.82
C THR A 19 0.28 -6.50 5.33
N LEU A 20 1.25 -7.21 5.87
CA LEU A 20 1.57 -7.12 7.28
C LEU A 20 2.88 -6.37 7.43
N LYS A 21 2.97 -5.55 8.45
CA LYS A 21 4.22 -4.89 8.75
C LYS A 21 4.51 -4.94 10.24
N ASN A 22 5.78 -4.79 10.58
CA ASN A 22 6.21 -4.80 11.97
C ASN A 22 5.71 -3.53 12.68
N LYS A 23 5.07 -3.71 13.82
CA LYS A 23 4.55 -2.61 14.62
C LYS A 23 5.61 -1.60 15.01
N LYS A 24 6.87 -2.04 15.12
CA LYS A 24 7.99 -1.16 15.50
C LYS A 24 8.40 -0.20 14.39
N LYS A 25 8.04 -0.49 13.14
CA LYS A 25 8.33 0.42 12.04
C LYS A 25 7.28 1.52 12.00
N GLN A 26 7.72 2.73 12.25
CA GLN A 26 6.83 3.88 12.22
C GLN A 26 6.72 4.50 10.83
N GLU A 27 7.65 4.18 9.95
CA GLU A 27 7.65 4.72 8.59
C GLU A 27 6.56 4.07 7.75
N ARG A 28 5.94 4.87 6.91
CA ARG A 28 4.92 4.38 6.00
C ARG A 28 5.55 3.54 4.91
N LEU A 29 4.92 2.42 4.64
CA LEU A 29 5.38 1.52 3.59
C LEU A 29 4.90 2.03 2.24
N GLU A 30 5.83 2.08 1.28
CA GLU A 30 5.51 2.46 -0.08
C GLU A 30 6.11 1.44 -1.03
N LEU A 31 5.25 0.86 -1.88
CA LEU A 31 5.66 -0.17 -2.82
C LEU A 31 5.05 0.13 -4.19
N LYS A 32 5.81 -0.17 -5.24
CA LYS A 32 5.28 -0.09 -6.59
C LYS A 32 4.57 -1.39 -6.92
N LYS A 33 3.27 -1.28 -7.18
CA LYS A 33 2.44 -2.42 -7.53
C LYS A 33 1.58 -2.07 -8.74
N PHE A 34 1.16 -3.11 -9.46
CA PHE A 34 0.27 -2.90 -10.59
C PHE A 34 -1.12 -2.50 -10.10
N CYS A 35 -1.62 -1.39 -10.60
CA CYS A 35 -2.95 -0.90 -10.25
C CYS A 35 -3.95 -1.30 -11.35
N ARG A 36 -4.98 -2.05 -10.98
CA ARG A 36 -6.00 -2.48 -11.93
C ARG A 36 -6.80 -1.31 -12.49
N VAL A 37 -7.02 -0.29 -11.68
CA VAL A 37 -7.81 0.86 -12.09
C VAL A 37 -7.02 1.72 -13.05
N CYS A 38 -5.76 1.99 -12.73
CA CYS A 38 -4.89 2.78 -13.57
C CYS A 38 -4.32 1.97 -14.75
N ARG A 39 -4.36 0.64 -14.65
CA ARG A 39 -3.80 -0.30 -15.63
C ARG A 39 -2.32 -0.05 -15.89
N LYS A 40 -1.61 0.31 -14.82
CA LYS A 40 -0.16 0.53 -14.90
C LYS A 40 0.42 0.37 -13.51
N HIS A 41 1.73 0.24 -13.46
CA HIS A 41 2.44 0.18 -12.19
C HIS A 41 2.49 1.57 -11.57
N THR A 42 1.97 1.69 -10.37
CA THR A 42 1.97 2.96 -9.64
C THR A 42 2.43 2.71 -8.21
N ALA A 43 2.89 3.78 -7.57
CA ALA A 43 3.28 3.69 -6.17
C ALA A 43 2.04 3.49 -5.30
N HIS A 44 2.13 2.54 -4.40
CA HIS A 44 1.08 2.27 -3.44
C HIS A 44 1.60 2.61 -2.05
N LYS A 45 0.84 3.40 -1.33
CA LYS A 45 1.21 3.84 0.01
C LYS A 45 0.33 3.21 1.06
N GLU A 46 0.91 3.04 2.24
CA GLU A 46 0.19 2.53 3.38
C GLU A 46 -0.92 3.50 3.78
N VAL A 47 -2.12 2.96 3.93
CA VAL A 47 -3.25 3.69 4.48
C VAL A 47 -3.81 2.89 5.65
N LYS A 48 -4.30 3.59 6.64
CA LYS A 48 -4.92 2.96 7.80
C LYS A 48 -6.39 2.69 7.55
#